data_f83332a56f84eac402c6881144d37937
#
_entry.id   f83332a56f84eac402c6881144d37937
#
_cell.length_a   1.000
_cell.length_b   1.000
_cell.length_c   1.000
_cell.angle_alpha   90.00
_cell.angle_beta   90.00
_cell.angle_gamma   90.00
#
_symmetry.space_group_name_H-M   'P 1'
#
loop_
_entity.id
_entity.type
_entity.pdbx_description
1 polymer ?
#
loop_
_entity_poly.entity_id
_entity_poly.type
_entity_poly.pdbx_seq_one_letter_code
_entity_poly.pdbx_strand_id
1 'polypeptide(L)'
;MPLLSTVRIPGGSPGATASGATPIRPFDIGRTAVTNRDYSGFLAGGRAAAPPWWDDPAFRGPARPVVGVTWHEAADFAAWLCERDGGRWRLPTEAEWELAMSGGLVSPKTPWGDAIPPGEIPEGPLSGPWEAGRGTPNGYGVCDPGTIVHEWCLDRREPVRPGAPSRMGSRGGSWRHRIRWSPPSASSSLPPEYRYSDYGFRVLRED
;
A
#
# COMPACT_ATOMS: atom_id res chain seq x y z
N MET A 1 15.63 6.07 16.08
CA MET A 1 14.26 6.42 15.64
C MET A 1 13.77 5.28 14.75
N PRO A 2 12.49 4.88 14.83
CA PRO A 2 11.96 3.88 13.90
C PRO A 2 12.15 4.35 12.46
N LEU A 3 12.49 3.42 11.57
CA LEU A 3 12.77 3.70 10.15
C LEU A 3 11.52 4.18 9.41
N LEU A 4 10.33 3.73 9.85
CA LEU A 4 9.04 4.08 9.29
C LEU A 4 8.04 4.43 10.41
N SER A 5 7.14 5.37 10.12
CA SER A 5 6.00 5.63 10.99
C SER A 5 4.93 4.56 10.76
N THR A 6 4.50 3.91 11.83
CA THR A 6 3.45 2.88 11.79
C THR A 6 2.23 3.28 12.62
N VAL A 7 1.12 2.61 12.37
CA VAL A 7 -0.08 2.66 13.20
C VAL A 7 -0.47 1.25 13.61
N ARG A 8 -0.98 1.11 14.83
CA ARG A 8 -1.44 -0.15 15.38
C ARG A 8 -2.82 -0.51 14.86
N ILE A 9 -2.96 -1.69 14.30
CA ILE A 9 -4.24 -2.29 13.91
C ILE A 9 -4.60 -3.35 14.96
N PRO A 10 -5.79 -3.26 15.58
CA PRO A 10 -6.14 -4.12 16.71
C PRO A 10 -6.41 -5.59 16.33
N GLY A 11 -6.35 -5.91 15.04
CA GLY A 11 -6.77 -7.19 14.53
C GLY A 11 -8.29 -7.26 14.35
N GLY A 12 -8.80 -8.43 13.96
CA GLY A 12 -10.24 -8.64 13.74
C GLY A 12 -10.52 -9.45 12.47
N SER A 13 -11.78 -9.46 12.05
CA SER A 13 -12.17 -10.11 10.80
C SER A 13 -12.19 -9.09 9.66
N PRO A 14 -11.61 -9.40 8.49
CA PRO A 14 -11.73 -8.55 7.33
C PRO A 14 -13.17 -8.62 6.81
N GLY A 15 -13.88 -7.48 6.80
CA GLY A 15 -15.20 -7.33 6.20
C GLY A 15 -16.27 -8.33 6.62
N ALA A 16 -17.53 -8.08 6.22
CA ALA A 16 -18.68 -8.94 6.50
C ALA A 16 -18.72 -10.23 5.63
N THR A 17 -17.76 -10.46 4.75
CA THR A 17 -17.87 -11.48 3.68
C THR A 17 -17.25 -12.83 3.99
N ALA A 18 -16.51 -12.97 5.07
CA ALA A 18 -15.86 -14.24 5.41
C ALA A 18 -16.41 -14.85 6.71
N SER A 19 -17.62 -15.37 6.63
CA SER A 19 -18.10 -16.32 7.66
C SER A 19 -17.14 -17.51 7.71
N GLY A 20 -16.39 -17.66 8.82
CA GLY A 20 -15.41 -18.73 9.02
C GLY A 20 -13.95 -18.37 8.74
N ALA A 21 -13.64 -17.13 8.36
CA ALA A 21 -12.24 -16.70 8.23
C ALA A 21 -11.55 -16.62 9.61
N THR A 22 -10.30 -17.07 9.66
CA THR A 22 -9.48 -16.93 10.87
C THR A 22 -9.28 -15.44 11.18
N PRO A 23 -9.54 -15.00 12.42
CA PRO A 23 -9.31 -13.62 12.80
C PRO A 23 -7.85 -13.21 12.59
N ILE A 24 -7.67 -12.04 12.02
CA ILE A 24 -6.34 -11.42 11.83
C ILE A 24 -5.83 -11.00 13.21
N ARG A 25 -4.58 -11.36 13.53
CA ARG A 25 -3.91 -10.91 14.76
C ARG A 25 -3.62 -9.40 14.69
N PRO A 26 -3.46 -8.73 15.84
CA PRO A 26 -2.98 -7.36 15.85
C PRO A 26 -1.61 -7.22 15.17
N PHE A 27 -1.39 -6.10 14.46
CA PHE A 27 -0.14 -5.80 13.75
C PHE A 27 0.07 -4.29 13.63
N ASP A 28 1.27 -3.90 13.30
CA ASP A 28 1.58 -2.52 12.92
C ASP A 28 1.68 -2.40 11.40
N ILE A 29 1.12 -1.34 10.82
CA ILE A 29 1.21 -1.09 9.39
C ILE A 29 1.78 0.30 9.13
N GLY A 30 2.52 0.49 8.05
CA GLY A 30 3.00 1.80 7.65
C GLY A 30 1.85 2.81 7.62
N ARG A 31 2.02 3.94 8.31
CA ARG A 31 1.01 5.01 8.35
C ARG A 31 0.68 5.53 6.96
N THR A 32 1.67 5.56 6.07
CA THR A 32 1.56 5.91 4.66
C THR A 32 2.07 4.76 3.79
N ALA A 33 1.85 4.81 2.49
CA ALA A 33 2.67 4.06 1.54
C ALA A 33 4.15 4.44 1.72
N VAL A 34 5.07 3.54 1.37
CA VAL A 34 6.52 3.79 1.40
C VAL A 34 6.83 4.96 0.47
N THR A 35 7.52 5.97 1.00
CA THR A 35 7.86 7.18 0.24
C THR A 35 9.23 7.07 -0.43
N ASN A 36 9.52 7.98 -1.36
CA ASN A 36 10.85 8.08 -1.98
C ASN A 36 11.94 8.31 -0.93
N ARG A 37 11.65 9.07 0.14
CA ARG A 37 12.59 9.26 1.26
C ARG A 37 12.90 7.94 1.95
N ASP A 38 11.88 7.14 2.24
CA ASP A 38 12.06 5.85 2.92
C ASP A 38 12.84 4.88 2.03
N TYR A 39 12.51 4.86 0.73
CA TYR A 39 13.13 3.97 -0.24
C TYR A 39 14.57 4.38 -0.59
N SER A 40 14.94 5.64 -0.44
CA SER A 40 16.29 6.15 -0.74
C SER A 40 17.38 5.46 0.08
N GLY A 41 17.10 5.12 1.33
CA GLY A 41 18.04 4.36 2.18
C GLY A 41 18.31 2.94 1.68
N PHE A 42 17.30 2.29 1.10
CA PHE A 42 17.41 0.98 0.46
C PHE A 42 18.26 1.05 -0.82
N LEU A 43 18.04 2.07 -1.66
CA LEU A 43 18.85 2.31 -2.86
C LEU A 43 20.32 2.61 -2.50
N ALA A 44 20.56 3.46 -1.51
CA ALA A 44 21.91 3.80 -1.06
C ALA A 44 22.69 2.58 -0.55
N GLY A 45 22.00 1.55 -0.07
CA GLY A 45 22.58 0.26 0.29
C GLY A 45 22.92 -0.65 -0.90
N GLY A 46 22.70 -0.22 -2.13
CA GLY A 46 22.96 -1.01 -3.35
C GLY A 46 22.04 -2.23 -3.52
N ARG A 47 20.87 -2.20 -2.87
CA ARG A 47 19.92 -3.33 -2.85
C ARG A 47 19.03 -3.42 -4.09
N ALA A 48 18.82 -2.30 -4.78
CA ALA A 48 18.05 -2.24 -6.01
C ALA A 48 18.56 -1.10 -6.91
N ALA A 49 18.18 -1.11 -8.16
CA ALA A 49 18.28 0.06 -9.06
C ALA A 49 17.13 1.03 -8.77
N ALA A 50 17.35 2.31 -9.07
CA ALA A 50 16.29 3.31 -8.98
C ALA A 50 15.13 2.96 -9.91
N PRO A 51 13.87 3.10 -9.44
CA PRO A 51 12.69 2.84 -10.26
C PRO A 51 12.62 3.77 -11.50
N PRO A 52 11.89 3.40 -12.57
CA PRO A 52 11.87 4.15 -13.83
C PRO A 52 11.51 5.64 -13.72
N TRP A 53 10.66 6.02 -12.78
CA TRP A 53 10.21 7.43 -12.60
C TRP A 53 10.92 8.15 -11.46
N TRP A 54 12.04 7.63 -10.96
CA TRP A 54 12.74 8.17 -9.78
C TRP A 54 13.13 9.63 -9.91
N ASP A 55 13.62 10.03 -11.07
CA ASP A 55 14.09 11.40 -11.35
C ASP A 55 13.05 12.28 -12.05
N ASP A 56 11.88 11.73 -12.38
CA ASP A 56 10.81 12.47 -13.05
C ASP A 56 10.22 13.54 -12.09
N PRO A 57 10.13 14.81 -12.50
CA PRO A 57 9.59 15.91 -11.68
C PRO A 57 8.20 15.65 -11.09
N ALA A 58 7.36 14.86 -11.77
CA ALA A 58 6.02 14.50 -11.28
C ALA A 58 6.06 13.46 -10.15
N PHE A 59 7.18 12.75 -9.95
CA PHE A 59 7.28 11.61 -9.03
C PHE A 59 8.37 11.75 -7.96
N ARG A 60 9.46 12.51 -8.22
CA ARG A 60 10.69 12.54 -7.40
C ARG A 60 10.59 13.21 -6.03
N GLY A 61 9.44 13.77 -5.63
CA GLY A 61 9.30 14.43 -4.31
C GLY A 61 9.58 13.45 -3.16
N PRO A 62 10.38 13.83 -2.14
CA PRO A 62 10.77 12.91 -1.07
C PRO A 62 9.59 12.36 -0.25
N ALA A 63 8.50 13.12 -0.14
CA ALA A 63 7.29 12.70 0.54
C ALA A 63 6.27 12.01 -0.39
N ARG A 64 6.55 11.90 -1.69
CA ARG A 64 5.69 11.15 -2.61
C ARG A 64 5.91 9.67 -2.44
N PRO A 65 4.87 8.82 -2.63
CA PRO A 65 5.03 7.38 -2.66
C PRO A 65 6.06 6.96 -3.72
N VAL A 66 6.89 5.99 -3.39
CA VAL A 66 7.71 5.32 -4.41
C VAL A 66 6.81 4.54 -5.35
N VAL A 67 7.03 4.69 -6.65
CA VAL A 67 6.25 4.00 -7.69
C VAL A 67 7.18 3.31 -8.71
N GLY A 68 6.61 2.42 -9.52
CA GLY A 68 7.38 1.70 -10.53
C GLY A 68 8.26 0.61 -9.94
N VAL A 69 8.00 0.21 -8.72
CA VAL A 69 8.65 -0.92 -8.06
C VAL A 69 7.93 -2.22 -8.42
N THR A 70 8.70 -3.28 -8.66
CA THR A 70 8.18 -4.63 -8.79
C THR A 70 7.72 -5.17 -7.43
N TRP A 71 6.93 -6.24 -7.45
CA TRP A 71 6.56 -6.92 -6.20
C TRP A 71 7.82 -7.45 -5.45
N HIS A 72 8.81 -7.95 -6.20
CA HIS A 72 10.06 -8.47 -5.63
C HIS A 72 10.83 -7.37 -4.91
N GLU A 73 10.99 -6.20 -5.52
CA GLU A 73 11.67 -5.07 -4.88
C GLU A 73 10.92 -4.55 -3.64
N ALA A 74 9.59 -4.59 -3.65
CA ALA A 74 8.79 -4.26 -2.47
C ALA A 74 9.01 -5.28 -1.33
N ALA A 75 9.08 -6.57 -1.65
CA ALA A 75 9.39 -7.63 -0.68
C ALA A 75 10.85 -7.53 -0.17
N ASP A 76 11.81 -7.25 -1.05
CA ASP A 76 13.21 -7.04 -0.69
C ASP A 76 13.41 -5.82 0.22
N PHE A 77 12.64 -4.75 0.00
CA PHE A 77 12.61 -3.60 0.91
C PHE A 77 12.14 -4.00 2.31
N ALA A 78 11.09 -4.80 2.42
CA ALA A 78 10.64 -5.29 3.72
C ALA A 78 11.69 -6.19 4.40
N ALA A 79 12.37 -7.06 3.65
CA ALA A 79 13.48 -7.86 4.16
C ALA A 79 14.65 -6.97 4.64
N TRP A 80 14.98 -5.92 3.91
CA TRP A 80 15.97 -4.93 4.32
C TRP A 80 15.61 -4.23 5.64
N LEU A 81 14.33 -3.92 5.86
CA LEU A 81 13.88 -3.37 7.14
C LEU A 81 14.10 -4.37 8.29
N CYS A 82 13.85 -5.67 8.07
CA CYS A 82 14.13 -6.71 9.08
C CYS A 82 15.61 -6.70 9.50
N GLU A 83 16.52 -6.58 8.53
CA GLU A 83 17.96 -6.51 8.80
C GLU A 83 18.37 -5.24 9.57
N ARG A 84 17.63 -4.15 9.37
CA ARG A 84 17.96 -2.82 9.91
C ARG A 84 17.51 -2.61 11.35
N ASP A 85 16.35 -3.10 11.74
CA ASP A 85 15.78 -2.86 13.07
C ASP A 85 15.45 -4.12 13.86
N GLY A 86 15.73 -5.32 13.29
CA GLY A 86 15.43 -6.60 13.90
C GLY A 86 13.94 -6.95 13.98
N GLY A 87 13.08 -6.15 13.38
CA GLY A 87 11.63 -6.38 13.32
C GLY A 87 11.27 -7.44 12.27
N ARG A 88 10.03 -7.92 12.32
CA ARG A 88 9.48 -8.84 11.32
C ARG A 88 8.61 -8.06 10.33
N TRP A 89 9.23 -7.52 9.30
CA TRP A 89 8.59 -6.74 8.27
C TRP A 89 8.25 -7.57 7.04
N ARG A 90 7.10 -7.31 6.45
CA ARG A 90 6.67 -7.91 5.18
C ARG A 90 5.62 -7.04 4.48
N LEU A 91 5.24 -7.41 3.28
CA LEU A 91 4.03 -6.88 2.66
C LEU A 91 2.79 -7.37 3.44
N PRO A 92 1.71 -6.59 3.52
CA PRO A 92 0.45 -7.06 4.07
C PRO A 92 -0.17 -8.13 3.16
N THR A 93 -0.93 -9.05 3.71
CA THR A 93 -1.90 -9.81 2.93
C THR A 93 -3.04 -8.88 2.48
N GLU A 94 -3.77 -9.28 1.45
CA GLU A 94 -4.93 -8.51 0.99
C GLU A 94 -5.97 -8.31 2.10
N ALA A 95 -6.14 -9.32 2.98
CA ALA A 95 -7.06 -9.25 4.10
C ALA A 95 -6.60 -8.28 5.20
N GLU A 96 -5.31 -8.28 5.53
CA GLU A 96 -4.73 -7.33 6.50
C GLU A 96 -4.78 -5.89 5.96
N TRP A 97 -4.49 -5.73 4.69
CA TRP A 97 -4.60 -4.43 4.03
C TRP A 97 -6.04 -3.90 4.09
N GLU A 98 -7.03 -4.71 3.70
CA GLU A 98 -8.45 -4.33 3.74
C GLU A 98 -8.90 -3.96 5.15
N LEU A 99 -8.52 -4.77 6.16
CA LEU A 99 -8.83 -4.47 7.57
C LEU A 99 -8.26 -3.11 7.99
N ALA A 100 -7.00 -2.85 7.68
CA ALA A 100 -6.35 -1.58 8.02
C ALA A 100 -7.00 -0.39 7.30
N MET A 101 -7.29 -0.52 6.01
CA MET A 101 -7.88 0.57 5.21
C MET A 101 -9.36 0.81 5.52
N SER A 102 -10.07 -0.18 6.05
CA SER A 102 -11.47 -0.01 6.48
C SER A 102 -11.62 0.89 7.71
N GLY A 103 -10.54 1.17 8.45
CA GLY A 103 -10.58 2.07 9.60
C GLY A 103 -11.51 1.64 10.74
N GLY A 104 -11.82 0.34 10.86
CA GLY A 104 -12.77 -0.21 11.82
C GLY A 104 -14.23 -0.26 11.34
N LEU A 105 -14.49 0.15 10.12
CA LEU A 105 -15.82 0.12 9.53
C LEU A 105 -16.10 -1.23 8.84
N VAL A 106 -17.35 -1.64 8.83
CA VAL A 106 -17.80 -2.88 8.17
C VAL A 106 -18.18 -2.56 6.72
N SER A 107 -17.46 -3.14 5.76
CA SER A 107 -17.71 -3.00 4.31
C SER A 107 -17.96 -1.54 3.86
N PRO A 108 -17.09 -0.60 4.22
CA PRO A 108 -17.34 0.81 3.91
C PRO A 108 -17.19 1.07 2.41
N LYS A 109 -17.95 2.05 1.90
CA LYS A 109 -17.85 2.52 0.50
C LYS A 109 -16.55 3.28 0.26
N THR A 110 -16.08 3.98 1.28
CA THR A 110 -14.80 4.67 1.30
C THR A 110 -14.07 4.36 2.61
N PRO A 111 -12.77 4.58 2.70
CA PRO A 111 -12.02 4.38 3.96
C PRO A 111 -12.52 5.20 5.17
N TRP A 112 -13.37 6.17 4.92
CA TRP A 112 -13.97 7.05 5.94
C TRP A 112 -15.48 6.80 6.14
N GLY A 113 -16.06 5.81 5.46
CA GLY A 113 -17.49 5.50 5.51
C GLY A 113 -18.23 5.89 4.24
N ASP A 114 -19.35 6.61 4.37
CA ASP A 114 -20.21 6.99 3.23
C ASP A 114 -19.77 8.29 2.53
N ALA A 115 -18.97 9.12 3.18
CA ALA A 115 -18.50 10.41 2.66
C ALA A 115 -16.97 10.48 2.59
N ILE A 116 -16.48 11.19 1.59
CA ILE A 116 -15.06 11.51 1.41
C ILE A 116 -14.80 12.85 2.10
N PRO A 117 -13.79 12.97 2.97
CA PRO A 117 -13.46 14.25 3.61
C PRO A 117 -13.14 15.35 2.58
N PRO A 118 -13.52 16.61 2.83
CA PRO A 118 -13.17 17.72 1.96
C PRO A 118 -11.64 17.84 1.78
N GLY A 119 -11.20 18.11 0.55
CA GLY A 119 -9.78 18.29 0.23
C GLY A 119 -8.93 17.00 0.20
N GLU A 120 -9.56 15.84 0.39
CA GLU A 120 -8.86 14.54 0.36
C GLU A 120 -8.23 14.26 -1.01
N ILE A 121 -8.93 14.61 -2.08
CA ILE A 121 -8.44 14.45 -3.44
C ILE A 121 -8.02 15.82 -3.97
N PRO A 122 -6.81 15.96 -4.55
CA PRO A 122 -6.43 17.18 -5.22
C PRO A 122 -7.38 17.49 -6.38
N GLU A 123 -7.68 18.78 -6.56
CA GLU A 123 -8.47 19.25 -7.70
C GLU A 123 -7.64 19.29 -8.99
N GLY A 124 -8.28 19.05 -10.11
CA GLY A 124 -7.70 19.18 -11.46
C GLY A 124 -7.00 17.91 -11.96
N PRO A 125 -6.39 18.00 -13.14
CA PRO A 125 -5.66 16.89 -13.73
C PRO A 125 -4.33 16.66 -12.98
N LEU A 126 -4.05 15.40 -12.63
CA LEU A 126 -2.84 14.99 -11.93
C LEU A 126 -1.84 14.39 -12.94
N SER A 127 -0.59 14.77 -12.83
CA SER A 127 0.53 14.20 -13.60
C SER A 127 1.30 13.12 -12.84
N GLY A 128 0.98 12.92 -11.55
CA GLY A 128 1.63 11.96 -10.67
C GLY A 128 0.97 11.93 -9.30
N PRO A 129 1.46 11.07 -8.39
CA PRO A 129 0.94 10.96 -7.03
C PRO A 129 1.22 12.24 -6.24
N TRP A 130 0.32 12.60 -5.33
CA TRP A 130 0.57 13.67 -4.36
C TRP A 130 1.45 13.19 -3.20
N GLU A 131 1.82 14.11 -2.31
CA GLU A 131 2.61 13.78 -1.12
C GLU A 131 1.82 12.91 -0.15
N ALA A 132 2.43 11.83 0.32
CA ALA A 132 1.83 10.93 1.28
C ALA A 132 1.63 11.61 2.64
N GLY A 133 0.53 11.27 3.31
CA GLY A 133 0.21 11.74 4.64
C GLY A 133 -0.46 13.12 4.69
N ARG A 134 -0.81 13.72 3.54
CA ARG A 134 -1.50 15.02 3.53
C ARG A 134 -3.00 14.91 3.80
N GLY A 135 -3.58 13.74 3.54
CA GLY A 135 -5.02 13.53 3.66
C GLY A 135 -5.49 13.23 5.08
N THR A 136 -6.78 13.09 5.25
CA THR A 136 -7.43 12.74 6.51
C THR A 136 -7.17 11.27 6.85
N PRO A 137 -6.57 10.94 8.00
CA PRO A 137 -6.43 9.55 8.41
C PRO A 137 -7.79 8.87 8.57
N ASN A 138 -7.86 7.57 8.30
CA ASN A 138 -9.04 6.78 8.63
C ASN A 138 -9.15 6.51 10.15
N GLY A 139 -10.18 5.77 10.57
CA GLY A 139 -10.44 5.50 11.99
C GLY A 139 -9.33 4.76 12.75
N TYR A 140 -8.38 4.14 12.06
CA TYR A 140 -7.17 3.56 12.68
C TYR A 140 -5.94 4.48 12.60
N GLY A 141 -6.05 5.65 11.98
CA GLY A 141 -4.95 6.58 11.82
C GLY A 141 -4.08 6.33 10.58
N VAL A 142 -4.51 5.46 9.67
CA VAL A 142 -3.85 5.23 8.37
C VAL A 142 -4.13 6.42 7.47
N CYS A 143 -3.08 7.00 6.91
CA CYS A 143 -3.17 8.08 5.93
C CYS A 143 -3.24 7.53 4.51
N ASP A 144 -3.91 8.27 3.62
CA ASP A 144 -4.07 7.96 2.20
C ASP A 144 -4.53 6.51 1.96
N PRO A 145 -5.58 6.04 2.66
CA PRO A 145 -5.94 4.63 2.72
C PRO A 145 -6.41 4.11 1.34
N GLY A 146 -5.45 3.63 0.53
CA GLY A 146 -5.71 3.08 -0.81
C GLY A 146 -6.14 4.11 -1.85
N THR A 147 -5.66 5.35 -1.77
CA THR A 147 -6.12 6.45 -2.63
C THR A 147 -5.06 7.01 -3.57
N ILE A 148 -3.77 6.92 -3.22
CA ILE A 148 -2.68 7.53 -4.00
C ILE A 148 -2.08 6.55 -5.01
N VAL A 149 -1.79 5.32 -4.58
CA VAL A 149 -1.18 4.27 -5.40
C VAL A 149 -1.85 2.94 -5.13
N HIS A 150 -1.87 2.07 -6.12
CA HIS A 150 -2.14 0.65 -5.90
C HIS A 150 -1.00 0.09 -5.05
N GLU A 151 -1.32 -0.70 -4.04
CA GLU A 151 -0.34 -1.23 -3.10
C GLU A 151 -0.20 -2.74 -3.25
N TRP A 152 1.03 -3.21 -3.50
CA TRP A 152 1.36 -4.62 -3.59
C TRP A 152 1.04 -5.34 -2.28
N CYS A 153 0.45 -6.54 -2.40
CA CYS A 153 0.14 -7.43 -1.29
C CYS A 153 0.90 -8.76 -1.41
N LEU A 154 0.94 -9.50 -0.31
CA LEU A 154 1.67 -10.76 -0.21
C LEU A 154 1.00 -11.89 -1.00
N ASP A 155 -0.30 -11.80 -1.25
CA ASP A 155 -1.10 -12.88 -1.79
C ASP A 155 -0.75 -13.20 -3.24
N ARG A 156 -0.48 -14.47 -3.49
CA ARG A 156 -0.32 -15.00 -4.83
C ARG A 156 -1.67 -15.37 -5.40
N ARG A 157 -1.90 -14.98 -6.65
CA ARG A 157 -3.11 -15.33 -7.39
C ARG A 157 -2.82 -16.33 -8.49
N GLU A 158 -3.72 -17.27 -8.66
CA GLU A 158 -3.62 -18.24 -9.76
C GLU A 158 -3.62 -17.54 -11.13
N PRO A 159 -2.91 -18.11 -12.11
CA PRO A 159 -2.93 -17.60 -13.46
C PRO A 159 -4.35 -17.54 -14.03
N VAL A 160 -4.67 -16.49 -14.76
CA VAL A 160 -5.99 -16.30 -15.39
C VAL A 160 -6.31 -17.33 -16.49
N ARG A 161 -5.27 -18.05 -16.97
CA ARG A 161 -5.36 -19.16 -17.93
C ARG A 161 -4.14 -20.05 -17.81
N PRO A 162 -4.21 -21.34 -18.20
CA PRO A 162 -3.05 -22.23 -18.21
C PRO A 162 -1.88 -21.64 -19.00
N GLY A 163 -0.67 -21.71 -18.44
CA GLY A 163 0.55 -21.18 -19.03
C GLY A 163 0.76 -19.65 -18.89
N ALA A 164 -0.20 -18.92 -18.35
CA ALA A 164 0.02 -17.51 -18.00
C ALA A 164 0.90 -17.37 -16.76
N PRO A 165 1.66 -16.26 -16.60
CA PRO A 165 2.46 -16.04 -15.42
C PRO A 165 1.60 -15.91 -14.17
N SER A 166 2.16 -16.32 -13.02
CA SER A 166 1.58 -16.06 -11.70
C SER A 166 1.40 -14.56 -11.49
N ARG A 167 0.44 -14.21 -10.67
CA ARG A 167 0.14 -12.82 -10.37
C ARG A 167 0.21 -12.60 -8.84
N MET A 168 0.59 -11.42 -8.43
CA MET A 168 0.56 -11.01 -7.03
C MET A 168 -0.60 -10.05 -6.83
N GLY A 169 -1.26 -10.18 -5.68
CA GLY A 169 -2.36 -9.31 -5.28
C GLY A 169 -1.93 -7.87 -5.10
N SER A 170 -2.83 -6.95 -5.35
CA SER A 170 -2.70 -5.54 -5.02
C SER A 170 -4.04 -4.95 -4.64
N ARG A 171 -4.03 -3.93 -3.81
CA ARG A 171 -5.22 -3.31 -3.25
C ARG A 171 -5.23 -1.81 -3.47
N GLY A 172 -6.42 -1.23 -3.27
CA GLY A 172 -6.65 0.20 -3.41
C GLY A 172 -6.75 0.67 -4.86
N GLY A 173 -6.88 1.98 -5.01
CA GLY A 173 -6.83 2.70 -6.26
C GLY A 173 -5.57 3.53 -6.36
N SER A 174 -5.56 4.47 -7.29
CA SER A 174 -4.39 5.32 -7.50
C SER A 174 -4.79 6.74 -7.87
N TRP A 175 -3.82 7.64 -7.90
CA TRP A 175 -3.95 9.01 -8.36
C TRP A 175 -4.58 9.15 -9.76
N ARG A 176 -4.60 8.06 -10.55
CA ARG A 176 -5.23 8.00 -11.87
C ARG A 176 -6.73 7.76 -11.81
N HIS A 177 -7.26 7.28 -10.68
CA HIS A 177 -8.64 6.87 -10.54
C HIS A 177 -9.41 7.82 -9.61
N ARG A 178 -10.72 7.93 -9.83
CA ARG A 178 -11.57 8.60 -8.85
C ARG A 178 -11.71 7.72 -7.62
N ILE A 179 -11.57 8.29 -6.42
CA ILE A 179 -11.59 7.58 -5.14
C ILE A 179 -12.83 6.71 -4.93
N ARG A 180 -13.98 7.09 -5.50
CA ARG A 180 -15.22 6.30 -5.45
C ARG A 180 -15.09 4.89 -6.05
N TRP A 181 -14.04 4.67 -6.85
CA TRP A 181 -13.76 3.38 -7.49
C TRP A 181 -12.72 2.57 -6.74
N SER A 182 -12.34 3.06 -5.58
CA SER A 182 -11.29 2.47 -4.76
C SER A 182 -11.78 2.22 -3.32
N PRO A 183 -12.91 1.49 -3.12
CA PRO A 183 -13.30 1.09 -1.77
C PRO A 183 -12.19 0.20 -1.17
N PRO A 184 -12.10 0.07 0.15
CA PRO A 184 -11.12 -0.83 0.78
C PRO A 184 -11.16 -2.28 0.26
N SER A 185 -12.32 -2.73 -0.22
CA SER A 185 -12.49 -4.05 -0.85
C SER A 185 -11.98 -4.15 -2.28
N ALA A 186 -11.62 -3.03 -2.94
CA ALA A 186 -11.09 -3.05 -4.30
C ALA A 186 -9.78 -3.84 -4.36
N SER A 187 -9.70 -4.79 -5.29
CA SER A 187 -8.52 -5.63 -5.48
C SER A 187 -8.17 -5.77 -6.96
N SER A 188 -6.89 -5.94 -7.20
CA SER A 188 -6.32 -6.18 -8.51
C SER A 188 -5.18 -7.20 -8.40
N SER A 189 -4.58 -7.55 -9.51
CA SER A 189 -3.38 -8.38 -9.50
C SER A 189 -2.58 -8.17 -10.79
N LEU A 190 -1.25 -8.27 -10.69
CA LEU A 190 -0.33 -8.16 -11.82
C LEU A 190 0.77 -9.21 -11.72
N PRO A 191 1.43 -9.56 -12.83
CA PRO A 191 2.71 -10.28 -12.79
C PRO A 191 3.71 -9.53 -11.89
N PRO A 192 4.47 -10.24 -11.03
CA PRO A 192 5.33 -9.61 -10.04
C PRO A 192 6.47 -8.76 -10.60
N GLU A 193 6.82 -8.94 -11.88
CA GLU A 193 7.87 -8.20 -12.58
C GLU A 193 7.38 -6.87 -13.16
N TYR A 194 6.07 -6.62 -13.17
CA TYR A 194 5.51 -5.44 -13.82
C TYR A 194 5.77 -4.18 -13.00
N ARG A 195 5.95 -3.07 -13.72
CA ARG A 195 6.19 -1.73 -13.18
C ARG A 195 5.18 -0.76 -13.78
N TYR A 196 4.46 -0.07 -12.91
CA TYR A 196 3.55 0.99 -13.30
C TYR A 196 3.79 2.24 -12.45
N SER A 197 3.57 3.40 -13.04
CA SER A 197 3.76 4.70 -12.37
C SER A 197 2.72 5.00 -11.29
N ASP A 198 1.77 4.12 -11.10
CA ASP A 198 0.72 4.20 -10.07
C ASP A 198 0.68 2.95 -9.16
N TYR A 199 1.74 2.13 -9.17
CA TYR A 199 1.94 1.01 -8.26
C TYR A 199 3.11 1.29 -7.32
N GLY A 200 2.81 1.22 -6.03
CA GLY A 200 3.74 1.29 -4.92
C GLY A 200 3.43 0.18 -3.91
N PHE A 201 3.73 0.40 -2.64
CA PHE A 201 3.48 -0.58 -1.59
C PHE A 201 3.48 0.06 -0.21
N ARG A 202 2.98 -0.69 0.74
CA ARG A 202 3.02 -0.42 2.17
C ARG A 202 3.60 -1.64 2.86
N VAL A 203 4.26 -1.46 4.01
CA VAL A 203 4.79 -2.58 4.79
C VAL A 203 4.03 -2.75 6.09
N LEU A 204 4.04 -3.97 6.58
CA LEU A 204 3.47 -4.40 7.84
C LEU A 204 4.58 -4.95 8.72
N ARG A 205 4.51 -4.68 10.03
CA ARG A 205 5.35 -5.26 11.05
C ARG A 205 4.53 -6.19 11.94
N GLU A 206 4.97 -7.41 12.05
CA GLU A 206 4.39 -8.37 12.99
C GLU A 206 4.88 -8.12 14.42
N ASP A 207 4.10 -8.56 15.40
CA ASP A 207 4.49 -8.58 16.82
C ASP A 207 5.66 -9.54 17.10
#